data_23e6405bed6d88ada7e7af655264775b
#
_entry.id   23e6405bed6d88ada7e7af655264775b
#
_cell.length_a   1.000
_cell.length_b   1.000
_cell.length_c   1.000
_cell.angle_alpha   90.00
_cell.angle_beta   90.00
_cell.angle_gamma   90.00
#
_symmetry.space_group_name_H-M   'P 1'
#
loop_
_entity.id
_entity.type
_entity.pdbx_description
1 polymer ?
#
loop_
_entity_poly.entity_id
_entity_poly.type
_entity_poly.pdbx_seq_one_letter_code
_entity_poly.pdbx_strand_id
1 'polypeptide(L)'
;MTQPQITVGILSGKEIEFSFPVKFSSSVGTEISGTQKVIYQDGKIHWQGKEYNELSFTPQQGAPAFFELKDVTIGINFHWERKEVQKFKGELKIIIEGEQLTAINVISIEEYLTSVISSEMSATASLELLKAHAVISRSWLLEKNKELRMKNEEFKRTLQKDSAANSSFFIPNSSFIKWYDHEAHRNFDVCADDHCQRYQGITRASTPQAIEAVSATRGEVLMYKGAICDARFSKCCGGAFEEFQNCWENVKHPYLIRQRDSKTEKQLPDLNIEAEADKWIRTSPVAFCNTQDKKILSQVLNNYDQETADFYRWKVSYSQQELSELIHQRSGIDFGQIIDLIPVERGTSGRLVRLKIIGTLRTLIIGKELEIRRTLSTSHLYSSAFVVDKEYEEKGHKEDKIPSRFILTGAGWGHGVGLCQIGAAVMGEQGYKYEEILSHYYPGSTLEKQYQ
;
A
#
# COMPACT_ATOMS: atom_id res chain seq x y z
N MET A 1 -10.56 -21.19 -17.66
CA MET A 1 -9.10 -21.12 -17.40
C MET A 1 -8.83 -21.69 -16.03
N THR A 2 -7.67 -22.31 -15.83
CA THR A 2 -7.24 -22.78 -14.49
C THR A 2 -6.93 -21.58 -13.60
N GLN A 3 -7.15 -21.73 -12.30
CA GLN A 3 -6.83 -20.72 -11.28
C GLN A 3 -5.36 -20.34 -11.35
N PRO A 4 -5.01 -19.02 -11.41
CA PRO A 4 -3.62 -18.58 -11.44
C PRO A 4 -2.87 -18.88 -10.13
N GLN A 5 -1.57 -19.13 -10.24
CA GLN A 5 -0.64 -19.09 -9.12
C GLN A 5 0.12 -17.76 -9.14
N ILE A 6 0.50 -17.31 -7.98
CA ILE A 6 1.29 -16.09 -7.77
C ILE A 6 2.49 -16.37 -6.88
N THR A 7 3.48 -15.50 -6.98
CA THR A 7 4.71 -15.52 -6.20
C THR A 7 4.76 -14.32 -5.26
N VAL A 8 4.95 -14.60 -3.96
CA VAL A 8 4.94 -13.58 -2.91
C VAL A 8 6.30 -13.55 -2.21
N GLY A 9 7.05 -12.47 -2.35
CA GLY A 9 8.30 -12.26 -1.61
C GLY A 9 8.01 -11.97 -0.13
N ILE A 10 8.57 -12.79 0.77
CA ILE A 10 8.25 -12.72 2.21
C ILE A 10 9.37 -12.10 3.02
N LEU A 11 10.60 -12.57 2.82
CA LEU A 11 11.75 -12.27 3.66
C LEU A 11 13.02 -12.26 2.82
N SER A 12 13.90 -11.29 3.08
CA SER A 12 15.24 -11.27 2.47
C SER A 12 16.32 -11.16 3.54
N GLY A 13 17.45 -11.85 3.32
CA GLY A 13 18.58 -11.83 4.25
C GLY A 13 19.73 -12.71 3.78
N LYS A 14 20.89 -12.57 4.44
CA LYS A 14 22.06 -13.44 4.18
C LYS A 14 21.85 -14.87 4.66
N GLU A 15 20.97 -15.04 5.64
CA GLU A 15 20.55 -16.33 6.19
C GLU A 15 19.03 -16.37 6.27
N ILE A 16 18.45 -17.51 5.92
CA ILE A 16 16.99 -17.75 6.06
C ILE A 16 16.81 -19.09 6.77
N GLU A 17 16.08 -19.07 7.88
CA GLU A 17 15.68 -20.26 8.63
C GLU A 17 14.19 -20.54 8.41
N PHE A 18 13.88 -21.79 8.11
CA PHE A 18 12.52 -22.25 7.85
C PHE A 18 12.30 -23.66 8.40
N SER A 19 11.05 -24.08 8.54
CA SER A 19 10.68 -25.38 9.06
C SER A 19 9.53 -26.01 8.30
N PHE A 20 9.61 -27.32 8.12
CA PHE A 20 8.55 -28.14 7.53
C PHE A 20 7.99 -29.11 8.58
N PRO A 21 6.80 -28.85 9.14
CA PRO A 21 6.16 -29.78 10.09
C PRO A 21 5.81 -31.14 9.48
N VAL A 22 5.63 -31.18 8.17
CA VAL A 22 5.39 -32.39 7.36
C VAL A 22 6.43 -32.50 6.27
N LYS A 23 6.48 -33.65 5.55
CA LYS A 23 7.44 -33.85 4.46
C LYS A 23 7.18 -32.93 3.26
N PHE A 24 8.25 -32.33 2.76
CA PHE A 24 8.34 -31.61 1.52
C PHE A 24 9.36 -32.28 0.59
N SER A 25 9.20 -32.10 -0.71
CA SER A 25 10.18 -32.53 -1.73
C SER A 25 10.94 -31.33 -2.21
N SER A 26 12.28 -31.37 -2.14
CA SER A 26 13.11 -30.33 -2.72
C SER A 26 13.25 -30.47 -4.24
N SER A 27 13.53 -29.37 -4.94
CA SER A 27 13.83 -29.36 -6.39
C SER A 27 15.02 -30.23 -6.78
N VAL A 28 15.83 -30.67 -5.82
CA VAL A 28 17.00 -31.54 -6.02
C VAL A 28 16.73 -33.01 -5.66
N GLY A 29 15.43 -33.37 -5.48
CA GLY A 29 15.02 -34.76 -5.27
C GLY A 29 15.15 -35.28 -3.83
N THR A 30 15.40 -34.39 -2.84
CA THR A 30 15.53 -34.79 -1.43
C THR A 30 14.20 -34.57 -0.72
N GLU A 31 13.71 -35.58 0.00
CA GLU A 31 12.62 -35.41 0.96
C GLU A 31 13.15 -34.80 2.25
N ILE A 32 12.47 -33.78 2.76
CA ILE A 32 12.88 -33.07 3.96
C ILE A 32 11.71 -32.77 4.89
N SER A 33 12.00 -32.66 6.17
CA SER A 33 11.12 -32.18 7.23
C SER A 33 11.94 -31.52 8.33
N GLY A 34 11.28 -30.89 9.31
CA GLY A 34 11.95 -30.19 10.40
C GLY A 34 12.61 -28.89 9.98
N THR A 35 13.46 -28.35 10.85
CA THR A 35 14.13 -27.07 10.66
C THR A 35 15.25 -27.17 9.63
N GLN A 36 15.30 -26.21 8.75
CA GLN A 36 16.27 -26.04 7.68
C GLN A 36 16.87 -24.64 7.76
N LYS A 37 18.09 -24.48 7.26
CA LYS A 37 18.76 -23.19 7.15
C LYS A 37 19.50 -23.11 5.80
N VAL A 38 19.37 -21.99 5.12
CA VAL A 38 20.12 -21.64 3.91
C VAL A 38 20.95 -20.40 4.17
N ILE A 39 22.13 -20.30 3.56
CA ILE A 39 23.08 -19.20 3.74
C ILE A 39 23.51 -18.72 2.37
N TYR A 40 23.55 -17.40 2.17
CA TYR A 40 24.19 -16.77 1.03
C TYR A 40 25.69 -16.68 1.25
N GLN A 41 26.45 -17.24 0.36
CA GLN A 41 27.92 -17.13 0.35
C GLN A 41 28.42 -17.21 -1.09
N ASP A 42 29.33 -16.31 -1.48
CA ASP A 42 30.05 -16.32 -2.76
C ASP A 42 29.13 -16.43 -4.01
N GLY A 43 27.98 -15.76 -3.97
CA GLY A 43 26.99 -15.75 -5.06
C GLY A 43 26.17 -17.05 -5.15
N LYS A 44 26.15 -17.89 -4.11
CA LYS A 44 25.45 -19.17 -4.07
C LYS A 44 24.57 -19.31 -2.84
N ILE A 45 23.58 -20.20 -2.94
CA ILE A 45 22.80 -20.70 -1.80
C ILE A 45 23.51 -21.94 -1.26
N HIS A 46 24.02 -21.87 -0.03
CA HIS A 46 24.57 -23.02 0.67
C HIS A 46 23.50 -23.71 1.48
N TRP A 47 23.25 -24.99 1.19
CA TRP A 47 22.29 -25.82 1.89
C TRP A 47 22.79 -27.28 1.96
N GLN A 48 22.79 -27.86 3.16
CA GLN A 48 23.23 -29.25 3.43
C GLN A 48 24.62 -29.57 2.82
N GLY A 49 25.56 -28.62 2.92
CA GLY A 49 26.94 -28.78 2.43
C GLY A 49 27.11 -28.74 0.90
N LYS A 50 26.07 -28.30 0.16
CA LYS A 50 26.10 -28.14 -1.29
C LYS A 50 25.70 -26.71 -1.69
N GLU A 51 26.04 -26.35 -2.93
CA GLU A 51 25.81 -25.03 -3.51
C GLU A 51 24.71 -25.07 -4.57
N TYR A 52 23.84 -24.06 -4.57
CA TYR A 52 22.72 -23.94 -5.50
C TYR A 52 22.56 -22.51 -6.00
N ASN A 53 21.94 -22.33 -7.16
CA ASN A 53 21.52 -21.03 -7.67
C ASN A 53 20.08 -20.67 -7.24
N GLU A 54 19.24 -21.69 -7.06
CA GLU A 54 17.85 -21.62 -6.68
C GLU A 54 17.47 -22.92 -5.97
N LEU A 55 16.56 -22.85 -5.01
CA LEU A 55 15.95 -24.01 -4.35
C LEU A 55 14.44 -23.83 -4.30
N SER A 56 13.68 -24.89 -4.52
CA SER A 56 12.26 -24.91 -4.22
C SER A 56 11.88 -26.17 -3.46
N PHE A 57 10.82 -26.02 -2.66
CA PHE A 57 10.32 -27.04 -1.74
C PHE A 57 8.82 -27.14 -1.88
N THR A 58 8.34 -28.23 -2.43
CA THR A 58 6.93 -28.48 -2.74
C THR A 58 6.33 -29.45 -1.71
N PRO A 59 5.14 -29.18 -1.16
CA PRO A 59 4.47 -30.10 -0.25
C PRO A 59 4.12 -31.41 -0.92
N GLN A 60 4.27 -32.53 -0.21
CA GLN A 60 3.79 -33.83 -0.70
C GLN A 60 2.27 -33.89 -0.65
N GLN A 61 1.65 -34.52 -1.65
CA GLN A 61 0.20 -34.64 -1.75
C GLN A 61 -0.39 -35.43 -0.59
N GLY A 62 -1.55 -35.03 -0.08
CA GLY A 62 -2.39 -35.81 0.83
C GLY A 62 -2.51 -35.34 2.28
N ALA A 63 -1.78 -34.30 2.71
CA ALA A 63 -1.95 -33.69 4.03
C ALA A 63 -2.05 -32.15 3.91
N PRO A 64 -2.75 -31.49 4.84
CA PRO A 64 -2.68 -30.04 4.93
C PRO A 64 -1.24 -29.64 5.31
N ALA A 65 -0.47 -29.29 4.29
CA ALA A 65 0.94 -28.95 4.42
C ALA A 65 1.12 -27.42 4.50
N PHE A 66 2.03 -27.02 5.37
CA PHE A 66 2.50 -25.64 5.48
C PHE A 66 4.00 -25.63 5.83
N PHE A 67 4.64 -24.52 5.58
CA PHE A 67 5.99 -24.25 6.07
C PHE A 67 5.98 -23.01 6.98
N GLU A 68 6.97 -22.91 7.82
CA GLU A 68 7.19 -21.77 8.71
C GLU A 68 8.47 -21.05 8.30
N LEU A 69 8.41 -19.70 8.24
CA LEU A 69 9.57 -18.85 8.15
C LEU A 69 9.80 -18.15 9.47
N LYS A 70 11.05 -18.14 9.95
CA LYS A 70 11.45 -17.40 11.15
C LYS A 70 11.86 -15.98 10.81
N ASP A 71 11.79 -15.11 11.81
CA ASP A 71 12.25 -13.72 11.71
C ASP A 71 11.62 -12.88 10.58
N VAL A 72 10.38 -13.20 10.19
CA VAL A 72 9.65 -12.38 9.22
C VAL A 72 9.34 -11.04 9.86
N THR A 73 9.88 -9.96 9.28
CA THR A 73 9.61 -8.59 9.74
C THR A 73 8.25 -8.15 9.24
N ILE A 74 7.40 -7.68 10.15
CA ILE A 74 6.09 -7.10 9.85
C ILE A 74 6.03 -5.67 10.32
N GLY A 75 5.26 -4.81 9.60
CA GLY A 75 5.14 -3.40 9.90
C GLY A 75 6.44 -2.63 9.65
N ILE A 76 7.10 -2.91 8.54
CA ILE A 76 8.37 -2.30 8.16
C ILE A 76 8.24 -0.76 8.17
N ASN A 77 9.11 -0.10 8.93
CA ASN A 77 9.11 1.36 9.16
C ASN A 77 7.90 1.92 9.94
N PHE A 78 7.08 1.08 10.56
CA PHE A 78 6.05 1.51 11.50
C PHE A 78 6.52 1.39 12.96
N HIS A 79 5.89 2.12 13.87
CA HIS A 79 6.22 2.07 15.31
C HIS A 79 5.99 0.71 15.97
N TRP A 80 5.26 -0.19 15.31
CA TRP A 80 4.96 -1.56 15.75
C TRP A 80 5.76 -2.63 14.98
N GLU A 81 6.81 -2.24 14.25
CA GLU A 81 7.71 -3.16 13.55
C GLU A 81 8.23 -4.23 14.51
N ARG A 82 8.11 -5.49 14.13
CA ARG A 82 8.62 -6.63 14.89
C ARG A 82 8.88 -7.82 13.99
N LYS A 83 9.63 -8.80 14.54
CA LYS A 83 9.87 -10.09 13.88
C LYS A 83 8.93 -11.15 14.45
N GLU A 84 8.38 -11.97 13.58
CA GLU A 84 7.47 -13.07 13.92
C GLU A 84 7.86 -14.35 13.16
N VAL A 85 7.44 -15.51 13.71
CA VAL A 85 7.38 -16.76 12.94
C VAL A 85 6.06 -16.76 12.18
N GLN A 86 6.14 -16.88 10.85
CA GLN A 86 4.94 -16.92 10.01
C GLN A 86 4.80 -18.26 9.28
N LYS A 87 3.54 -18.66 9.05
CA LYS A 87 3.14 -19.94 8.45
C LYS A 87 2.50 -19.73 7.10
N PHE A 88 2.91 -20.53 6.10
CA PHE A 88 2.47 -20.39 4.73
C PHE A 88 2.09 -21.73 4.12
N LYS A 89 0.99 -21.77 3.37
CA LYS A 89 0.67 -22.89 2.50
C LYS A 89 1.41 -22.78 1.16
N GLY A 90 1.37 -23.83 0.37
CA GLY A 90 1.95 -23.85 -0.98
C GLY A 90 3.45 -24.19 -0.97
N GLU A 91 4.16 -23.69 -1.98
CA GLU A 91 5.58 -23.98 -2.20
C GLU A 91 6.44 -22.86 -1.60
N LEU A 92 7.61 -23.23 -1.04
CA LEU A 92 8.67 -22.31 -0.67
C LEU A 92 9.74 -22.32 -1.76
N LYS A 93 10.07 -21.15 -2.29
CA LYS A 93 11.17 -20.94 -3.22
C LYS A 93 12.20 -19.99 -2.62
N ILE A 94 13.50 -20.31 -2.76
CA ILE A 94 14.60 -19.46 -2.33
C ILE A 94 15.41 -19.07 -3.55
N ILE A 95 15.59 -17.77 -3.75
CA ILE A 95 16.39 -17.20 -4.85
C ILE A 95 17.49 -16.30 -4.29
N ILE A 96 18.40 -15.91 -5.17
CA ILE A 96 19.44 -14.91 -4.91
C ILE A 96 18.99 -13.57 -5.50
N GLU A 97 19.00 -12.51 -4.70
CA GLU A 97 18.76 -11.14 -5.12
C GLU A 97 19.89 -10.24 -4.61
N GLY A 98 20.75 -9.76 -5.53
CA GLY A 98 21.96 -9.04 -5.14
C GLY A 98 22.89 -9.91 -4.28
N GLU A 99 23.22 -9.43 -3.08
CA GLU A 99 24.10 -10.13 -2.13
C GLU A 99 23.30 -10.79 -0.97
N GLN A 100 22.09 -11.23 -1.21
CA GLN A 100 21.24 -11.87 -0.22
C GLN A 100 20.29 -12.90 -0.85
N LEU A 101 19.64 -13.68 0.02
CA LEU A 101 18.59 -14.63 -0.33
C LEU A 101 17.22 -13.96 -0.16
N THR A 102 16.25 -14.37 -0.99
CA THR A 102 14.85 -14.01 -0.83
C THR A 102 14.01 -15.28 -0.79
N ALA A 103 13.20 -15.41 0.29
CA ALA A 103 12.18 -16.44 0.42
C ALA A 103 10.90 -15.99 -0.26
N ILE A 104 10.40 -16.81 -1.18
CA ILE A 104 9.20 -16.57 -1.98
C ILE A 104 8.20 -17.68 -1.69
N ASN A 105 6.97 -17.31 -1.39
CA ASN A 105 5.85 -18.26 -1.33
C ASN A 105 5.16 -18.35 -2.69
N VAL A 106 5.02 -19.54 -3.25
CA VAL A 106 4.24 -19.82 -4.46
C VAL A 106 2.90 -20.40 -4.04
N ILE A 107 1.80 -19.70 -4.38
CA ILE A 107 0.48 -20.01 -3.86
C ILE A 107 -0.62 -19.69 -4.88
N SER A 108 -1.78 -20.32 -4.76
CA SER A 108 -2.94 -19.98 -5.57
C SER A 108 -3.49 -18.59 -5.20
N ILE A 109 -3.99 -17.85 -6.20
CA ILE A 109 -4.52 -16.49 -5.98
C ILE A 109 -5.64 -16.46 -4.93
N GLU A 110 -6.51 -17.46 -4.88
CA GLU A 110 -7.64 -17.48 -3.93
C GLU A 110 -7.17 -17.74 -2.49
N GLU A 111 -6.16 -18.59 -2.28
CA GLU A 111 -5.57 -18.78 -0.97
C GLU A 111 -4.78 -17.54 -0.50
N TYR A 112 -4.08 -16.87 -1.43
CA TYR A 112 -3.46 -15.57 -1.16
C TYR A 112 -4.49 -14.53 -0.72
N LEU A 113 -5.59 -14.38 -1.47
CA LEU A 113 -6.65 -13.42 -1.16
C LEU A 113 -7.32 -13.72 0.18
N THR A 114 -7.51 -14.99 0.54
CA THR A 114 -8.05 -15.37 1.84
C THR A 114 -7.16 -14.85 2.98
N SER A 115 -5.84 -14.93 2.82
CA SER A 115 -4.90 -14.34 3.78
C SER A 115 -4.94 -12.81 3.77
N VAL A 116 -4.93 -12.18 2.61
CA VAL A 116 -4.97 -10.71 2.47
C VAL A 116 -6.22 -10.15 3.14
N ILE A 117 -7.40 -10.68 2.80
CA ILE A 117 -8.67 -10.21 3.37
C ILE A 117 -8.68 -10.38 4.90
N SER A 118 -8.15 -11.49 5.42
CA SER A 118 -8.05 -11.74 6.86
C SER A 118 -6.99 -10.85 7.55
N SER A 119 -6.01 -10.32 6.79
CA SER A 119 -4.95 -9.46 7.32
C SER A 119 -5.31 -7.97 7.22
N GLU A 120 -6.07 -7.58 6.21
CA GLU A 120 -6.51 -6.20 5.97
C GLU A 120 -7.78 -5.84 6.74
N MET A 121 -8.71 -6.80 6.91
CA MET A 121 -10.02 -6.59 7.50
C MET A 121 -10.18 -7.34 8.82
N SER A 122 -11.04 -6.79 9.69
CA SER A 122 -11.42 -7.44 10.94
C SER A 122 -12.35 -8.64 10.70
N ALA A 123 -12.37 -9.56 11.66
CA ALA A 123 -13.34 -10.65 11.73
C ALA A 123 -14.81 -10.18 11.83
N THR A 124 -15.02 -8.94 12.24
CA THR A 124 -16.35 -8.31 12.39
C THR A 124 -16.84 -7.58 11.14
N ALA A 125 -16.04 -7.57 10.07
CA ALA A 125 -16.40 -6.90 8.81
C ALA A 125 -17.61 -7.56 8.17
N SER A 126 -18.49 -6.75 7.58
CA SER A 126 -19.69 -7.25 6.88
C SER A 126 -19.29 -8.09 5.66
N LEU A 127 -20.08 -9.13 5.36
CA LEU A 127 -19.79 -10.02 4.22
C LEU A 127 -19.72 -9.24 2.90
N GLU A 128 -20.56 -8.23 2.71
CA GLU A 128 -20.57 -7.41 1.49
C GLU A 128 -19.30 -6.55 1.35
N LEU A 129 -18.77 -5.99 2.46
CA LEU A 129 -17.48 -5.33 2.46
C LEU A 129 -16.35 -6.30 2.08
N LEU A 130 -16.33 -7.50 2.67
CA LEU A 130 -15.31 -8.51 2.40
C LEU A 130 -15.34 -8.98 0.95
N LYS A 131 -16.55 -9.19 0.36
CA LYS A 131 -16.72 -9.51 -1.06
C LYS A 131 -16.18 -8.40 -1.96
N ALA A 132 -16.56 -7.13 -1.70
CA ALA A 132 -16.05 -6.00 -2.45
C ALA A 132 -14.52 -5.94 -2.39
N HIS A 133 -13.96 -6.15 -1.19
CA HIS A 133 -12.50 -6.13 -0.99
C HIS A 133 -11.80 -7.30 -1.69
N ALA A 134 -12.38 -8.50 -1.70
CA ALA A 134 -11.84 -9.66 -2.42
C ALA A 134 -11.78 -9.40 -3.94
N VAL A 135 -12.83 -8.80 -4.52
CA VAL A 135 -12.88 -8.44 -5.94
C VAL A 135 -11.82 -7.40 -6.29
N ILE A 136 -11.69 -6.30 -5.52
CA ILE A 136 -10.71 -5.26 -5.83
C ILE A 136 -9.28 -5.74 -5.63
N SER A 137 -9.01 -6.51 -4.59
CA SER A 137 -7.68 -7.09 -4.35
C SER A 137 -7.25 -8.03 -5.47
N ARG A 138 -8.20 -8.85 -5.98
CA ARG A 138 -7.97 -9.72 -7.13
C ARG A 138 -7.74 -8.94 -8.42
N SER A 139 -8.54 -7.89 -8.66
CA SER A 139 -8.42 -7.04 -9.84
C SER A 139 -7.06 -6.34 -9.89
N TRP A 140 -6.66 -5.70 -8.80
CA TRP A 140 -5.37 -5.04 -8.67
C TRP A 140 -4.19 -6.01 -8.89
N LEU A 141 -4.26 -7.20 -8.29
CA LEU A 141 -3.21 -8.20 -8.40
C LEU A 141 -3.05 -8.71 -9.84
N LEU A 142 -4.16 -9.03 -10.51
CA LEU A 142 -4.13 -9.57 -11.89
C LEU A 142 -3.75 -8.50 -12.92
N GLU A 143 -4.13 -7.25 -12.69
CA GLU A 143 -3.72 -6.12 -13.52
C GLU A 143 -2.20 -5.91 -13.41
N LYS A 144 -1.68 -5.81 -12.19
CA LYS A 144 -0.25 -5.66 -11.91
C LYS A 144 0.61 -6.80 -12.50
N ASN A 145 0.15 -8.04 -12.36
CA ASN A 145 0.87 -9.20 -12.93
C ASN A 145 0.93 -9.16 -14.45
N LYS A 146 -0.10 -8.65 -15.12
CA LYS A 146 -0.10 -8.49 -16.58
C LYS A 146 0.95 -7.47 -17.00
N GLU A 147 1.04 -6.34 -16.33
CA GLU A 147 2.06 -5.32 -16.60
C GLU A 147 3.48 -5.83 -16.36
N LEU A 148 3.72 -6.53 -15.24
CA LEU A 148 5.04 -7.11 -14.93
C LEU A 148 5.48 -8.14 -15.99
N ARG A 149 4.56 -9.00 -16.46
CA ARG A 149 4.86 -9.97 -17.53
C ARG A 149 5.19 -9.27 -18.85
N MET A 150 4.43 -8.25 -19.23
CA MET A 150 4.69 -7.48 -20.45
C MET A 150 6.02 -6.73 -20.38
N LYS A 151 6.32 -6.05 -19.26
CA LYS A 151 7.60 -5.37 -19.03
C LYS A 151 8.78 -6.36 -19.03
N ASN A 152 8.64 -7.52 -18.42
CA ASN A 152 9.66 -8.56 -18.42
C ASN A 152 9.93 -9.14 -19.82
N GLU A 153 8.89 -9.30 -20.65
CA GLU A 153 9.06 -9.72 -22.04
C GLU A 153 9.70 -8.63 -22.91
N GLU A 154 9.32 -7.38 -22.72
CA GLU A 154 9.90 -6.24 -23.42
C GLU A 154 11.35 -6.02 -22.99
N PHE A 155 11.66 -6.12 -21.69
CA PHE A 155 13.03 -6.06 -21.17
C PHE A 155 13.91 -7.20 -21.68
N LYS A 156 13.41 -8.43 -21.77
CA LYS A 156 14.12 -9.55 -22.40
C LYS A 156 14.40 -9.31 -23.88
N ARG A 157 13.48 -8.67 -24.61
CA ARG A 157 13.67 -8.26 -26.00
C ARG A 157 14.69 -7.13 -26.15
N THR A 158 14.72 -6.19 -25.18
CA THR A 158 15.67 -5.05 -25.18
C THR A 158 17.07 -5.49 -24.79
N LEU A 159 17.24 -6.36 -23.80
CA LEU A 159 18.55 -6.94 -23.44
C LEU A 159 19.20 -7.74 -24.58
N GLN A 160 18.38 -8.27 -25.50
CA GLN A 160 18.91 -8.89 -26.73
C GLN A 160 19.35 -7.86 -27.79
N LYS A 161 18.99 -6.58 -27.65
CA LYS A 161 19.32 -5.50 -28.60
C LYS A 161 20.41 -4.53 -28.13
N ASP A 162 20.59 -4.35 -26.82
CA ASP A 162 21.46 -3.29 -26.30
C ASP A 162 22.52 -3.81 -25.33
N SER A 163 23.65 -4.22 -25.90
CA SER A 163 24.95 -4.31 -25.20
C SER A 163 25.71 -2.96 -25.26
N ALA A 164 25.03 -1.84 -25.23
CA ALA A 164 25.69 -0.52 -25.09
C ALA A 164 24.67 0.60 -24.86
N ALA A 165 24.56 1.09 -23.64
CA ALA A 165 24.52 2.53 -23.34
C ALA A 165 24.25 2.78 -21.83
N ASN A 166 25.29 3.24 -21.14
CA ASN A 166 25.18 3.95 -19.85
C ASN A 166 24.47 5.28 -20.09
N SER A 167 23.32 5.51 -19.47
CA SER A 167 22.76 6.86 -19.35
C SER A 167 22.52 7.23 -17.89
N SER A 168 23.43 8.02 -17.35
CA SER A 168 23.24 8.77 -16.11
C SER A 168 22.17 9.83 -16.34
N PHE A 169 21.05 9.74 -15.65
CA PHE A 169 20.02 10.80 -15.66
C PHE A 169 20.51 12.01 -14.85
N PHE A 170 20.69 13.13 -15.52
CA PHE A 170 20.92 14.44 -14.92
C PHE A 170 19.57 15.03 -14.49
N ILE A 171 19.36 15.26 -13.18
CA ILE A 171 18.17 15.92 -12.65
C ILE A 171 18.43 17.42 -12.57
N PRO A 172 17.61 18.30 -13.19
CA PRO A 172 17.78 19.75 -13.07
C PRO A 172 17.51 20.22 -11.63
N ASN A 173 18.32 21.15 -11.17
CA ASN A 173 18.49 21.63 -9.79
C ASN A 173 17.31 22.42 -9.17
N SER A 174 16.05 22.37 -9.65
CA SER A 174 15.01 23.27 -9.16
C SER A 174 13.66 22.65 -8.76
N SER A 175 13.45 21.34 -8.97
CA SER A 175 12.25 20.67 -8.46
C SER A 175 12.52 19.19 -8.23
N PHE A 176 12.55 18.78 -6.96
CA PHE A 176 12.66 17.39 -6.59
C PHE A 176 11.24 16.81 -6.49
N ILE A 177 10.80 16.11 -7.53
CA ILE A 177 9.60 15.30 -7.47
C ILE A 177 10.06 13.86 -7.39
N LYS A 178 9.86 13.24 -6.22
CA LYS A 178 10.13 11.82 -6.02
C LYS A 178 8.79 11.14 -5.79
N TRP A 179 8.46 10.22 -6.64
CA TRP A 179 7.33 9.33 -6.44
C TRP A 179 7.82 7.92 -6.18
N TYR A 180 7.01 7.15 -5.50
CA TYR A 180 7.33 5.76 -5.25
C TYR A 180 7.30 4.98 -6.55
N ASP A 181 8.44 4.33 -6.84
CA ASP A 181 8.59 3.45 -7.97
C ASP A 181 7.75 2.18 -7.74
N HIS A 182 6.91 1.82 -8.70
CA HIS A 182 6.13 0.59 -8.68
C HIS A 182 7.00 -0.68 -8.79
N GLU A 183 8.28 -0.52 -9.07
CA GLU A 183 9.22 -1.62 -9.32
C GLU A 183 10.06 -1.98 -8.09
N ALA A 184 9.48 -2.00 -6.88
CA ALA A 184 10.20 -2.38 -5.68
C ALA A 184 10.73 -3.83 -5.71
N HIS A 185 10.22 -4.68 -6.61
CA HIS A 185 10.64 -6.06 -6.79
C HIS A 185 10.43 -6.53 -8.25
N ARG A 186 11.35 -7.41 -8.73
CA ARG A 186 11.37 -7.88 -10.14
C ARG A 186 11.23 -9.40 -10.25
N ASN A 187 11.57 -10.14 -9.20
CA ASN A 187 11.70 -11.59 -9.24
C ASN A 187 10.50 -12.33 -8.67
N PHE A 188 9.48 -11.60 -8.21
CA PHE A 188 8.21 -12.12 -7.72
C PHE A 188 7.08 -11.13 -7.99
N ASP A 189 5.84 -11.60 -7.96
CA ASP A 189 4.68 -10.80 -8.38
C ASP A 189 4.34 -9.69 -7.37
N VAL A 190 4.36 -9.99 -6.06
CA VAL A 190 4.04 -9.06 -4.98
C VAL A 190 4.91 -9.34 -3.75
N CYS A 191 5.11 -8.34 -2.90
CA CYS A 191 5.68 -8.56 -1.56
C CYS A 191 4.56 -8.76 -0.52
N ALA A 192 4.94 -9.26 0.65
CA ALA A 192 4.03 -9.53 1.76
C ALA A 192 3.69 -8.28 2.60
N ASP A 193 4.33 -7.14 2.32
CA ASP A 193 4.23 -5.91 3.10
C ASP A 193 3.22 -4.92 2.50
N ASP A 194 2.93 -3.85 3.24
CA ASP A 194 1.97 -2.77 2.91
C ASP A 194 2.27 -2.03 1.58
N HIS A 195 3.47 -2.20 1.01
CA HIS A 195 3.79 -1.72 -0.33
C HIS A 195 2.89 -2.35 -1.40
N CYS A 196 2.56 -3.63 -1.27
CA CYS A 196 1.63 -4.35 -2.15
C CYS A 196 0.28 -4.55 -1.45
N GLN A 197 0.11 -5.67 -0.80
CA GLN A 197 -1.05 -6.01 0.02
C GLN A 197 -0.55 -6.83 1.20
N ARG A 198 -1.03 -6.55 2.40
CA ARG A 198 -0.57 -7.24 3.61
C ARG A 198 -0.91 -8.73 3.54
N TYR A 199 0.12 -9.55 3.44
CA TYR A 199 0.03 -11.00 3.35
C TYR A 199 0.77 -11.67 4.51
N GLN A 200 0.08 -12.46 5.33
CA GLN A 200 0.64 -13.14 6.50
C GLN A 200 0.44 -14.66 6.48
N GLY A 201 0.18 -15.21 5.29
CA GLY A 201 -0.06 -16.62 5.10
C GLY A 201 -1.26 -17.12 5.93
N ILE A 202 -1.07 -18.22 6.64
CA ILE A 202 -2.05 -18.80 7.58
C ILE A 202 -1.71 -18.54 9.04
N THR A 203 -0.82 -17.61 9.32
CA THR A 203 -0.39 -17.24 10.67
C THR A 203 -1.56 -16.68 11.48
N ARG A 204 -2.42 -15.91 10.83
CA ARG A 204 -3.70 -15.52 11.39
C ARG A 204 -4.80 -16.44 10.89
N ALA A 205 -5.66 -16.87 11.80
CA ALA A 205 -6.82 -17.67 11.45
C ALA A 205 -7.73 -16.85 10.51
N SER A 206 -8.01 -17.38 9.33
CA SER A 206 -9.02 -16.82 8.44
C SER A 206 -10.40 -16.98 9.05
N THR A 207 -11.20 -15.91 9.03
CA THR A 207 -12.57 -16.01 9.52
C THR A 207 -13.47 -16.76 8.51
N PRO A 208 -14.52 -17.44 8.96
CA PRO A 208 -15.48 -18.06 8.05
C PRO A 208 -16.02 -17.07 7.00
N GLN A 209 -16.28 -15.82 7.40
CA GLN A 209 -16.76 -14.77 6.51
C GLN A 209 -15.75 -14.39 5.43
N ALA A 210 -14.44 -14.31 5.75
CA ALA A 210 -13.40 -14.04 4.77
C ALA A 210 -13.28 -15.18 3.74
N ILE A 211 -13.33 -16.42 4.21
CA ILE A 211 -13.35 -17.60 3.32
C ILE A 211 -14.58 -17.60 2.42
N GLU A 212 -15.76 -17.31 2.99
CA GLU A 212 -17.02 -17.20 2.24
C GLU A 212 -16.96 -16.10 1.19
N ALA A 213 -16.47 -14.89 1.56
CA ALA A 213 -16.38 -13.77 0.64
C ALA A 213 -15.50 -14.07 -0.57
N VAL A 214 -14.30 -14.63 -0.34
CA VAL A 214 -13.37 -15.01 -1.41
C VAL A 214 -13.97 -16.11 -2.29
N SER A 215 -14.60 -17.14 -1.68
CA SER A 215 -15.23 -18.23 -2.41
C SER A 215 -16.43 -17.77 -3.24
N ALA A 216 -17.29 -16.92 -2.66
CA ALA A 216 -18.50 -16.42 -3.34
C ALA A 216 -18.16 -15.52 -4.54
N THR A 217 -17.04 -14.79 -4.48
CA THR A 217 -16.55 -13.91 -5.56
C THR A 217 -15.43 -14.53 -6.38
N ARG A 218 -15.27 -15.87 -6.31
CA ARG A 218 -14.18 -16.58 -6.98
C ARG A 218 -14.07 -16.19 -8.45
N GLY A 219 -12.86 -15.78 -8.85
CA GLY A 219 -12.54 -15.39 -10.22
C GLY A 219 -13.11 -14.05 -10.66
N GLU A 220 -13.91 -13.37 -9.85
CA GLU A 220 -14.52 -12.08 -10.22
C GLU A 220 -13.52 -10.94 -10.11
N VAL A 221 -13.46 -10.10 -11.14
CA VAL A 221 -12.66 -8.89 -11.24
C VAL A 221 -13.47 -7.72 -11.78
N LEU A 222 -13.00 -6.52 -11.52
CA LEU A 222 -13.51 -5.31 -12.16
C LEU A 222 -12.87 -5.15 -13.53
N MET A 223 -13.71 -4.92 -14.54
CA MET A 223 -13.32 -4.69 -15.93
C MET A 223 -13.77 -3.32 -16.41
N TYR A 224 -12.97 -2.69 -17.23
CA TYR A 224 -13.34 -1.47 -17.95
C TYR A 224 -12.90 -1.57 -19.41
N LYS A 225 -13.87 -1.55 -20.33
CA LYS A 225 -13.61 -1.65 -21.79
C LYS A 225 -12.69 -2.83 -22.17
N GLY A 226 -12.92 -3.99 -21.57
CA GLY A 226 -12.18 -5.22 -21.86
C GLY A 226 -10.81 -5.35 -21.18
N ALA A 227 -10.44 -4.41 -20.32
CA ALA A 227 -9.22 -4.50 -19.49
C ALA A 227 -9.57 -4.63 -18.00
N ILE A 228 -8.74 -5.37 -17.25
CA ILE A 228 -8.86 -5.46 -15.79
C ILE A 228 -8.49 -4.09 -15.21
N CYS A 229 -9.28 -3.64 -14.22
CA CYS A 229 -9.06 -2.35 -13.56
C CYS A 229 -7.90 -2.40 -12.55
N ASP A 230 -7.06 -1.37 -12.51
CA ASP A 230 -6.18 -1.07 -11.37
C ASP A 230 -7.05 -0.60 -10.20
N ALA A 231 -7.54 -1.55 -9.41
CA ALA A 231 -8.55 -1.32 -8.39
C ALA A 231 -7.91 -0.90 -7.06
N ARG A 232 -7.45 0.36 -6.99
CA ARG A 232 -6.83 0.96 -5.80
C ARG A 232 -7.82 1.13 -4.66
N PHE A 233 -7.32 1.10 -3.43
CA PHE A 233 -8.12 1.36 -2.22
C PHE A 233 -7.29 2.06 -1.16
N SER A 234 -7.96 2.79 -0.26
CA SER A 234 -7.33 3.46 0.88
C SER A 234 -8.23 3.44 2.10
N LYS A 235 -7.66 3.68 3.27
CA LYS A 235 -8.38 3.63 4.55
C LYS A 235 -9.57 4.59 4.60
N CYS A 236 -9.32 5.88 4.28
CA CYS A 236 -10.34 6.94 4.32
C CYS A 236 -10.09 8.00 3.25
N CYS A 237 -11.07 8.23 2.36
CA CYS A 237 -10.96 9.25 1.32
C CYS A 237 -11.07 10.68 1.85
N GLY A 238 -11.63 10.90 3.05
CA GLY A 238 -11.89 12.23 3.62
C GLY A 238 -13.11 12.93 3.02
N GLY A 239 -14.00 12.15 2.35
CA GLY A 239 -15.24 12.59 1.72
C GLY A 239 -15.16 12.90 0.24
N ALA A 240 -13.95 12.86 -0.36
CA ALA A 240 -13.72 13.10 -1.77
C ALA A 240 -12.68 12.12 -2.32
N PHE A 241 -12.96 11.53 -3.50
CA PHE A 241 -12.03 10.63 -4.18
C PHE A 241 -10.95 11.42 -4.93
N GLU A 242 -9.74 10.87 -4.90
CA GLU A 242 -8.61 11.38 -5.66
C GLU A 242 -8.50 10.65 -7.00
N GLU A 243 -7.89 11.29 -7.97
CA GLU A 243 -7.57 10.71 -9.26
C GLU A 243 -6.15 10.10 -9.24
N PHE A 244 -5.98 8.98 -9.93
CA PHE A 244 -4.74 8.20 -9.95
C PHE A 244 -3.49 9.01 -10.28
N GLN A 245 -3.54 9.85 -11.33
CA GLN A 245 -2.40 10.63 -11.81
C GLN A 245 -1.86 11.64 -10.78
N ASN A 246 -2.65 11.99 -9.77
CA ASN A 246 -2.21 12.90 -8.71
C ASN A 246 -1.32 12.21 -7.66
N CYS A 247 -1.41 10.89 -7.58
CA CYS A 247 -0.63 10.08 -6.63
C CYS A 247 0.56 9.36 -7.29
N TRP A 248 0.39 8.87 -8.53
CA TRP A 248 1.36 8.05 -9.26
C TRP A 248 1.69 8.63 -10.64
N GLU A 249 1.81 7.78 -11.69
CA GLU A 249 2.10 8.18 -13.05
C GLU A 249 1.03 9.11 -13.62
N ASN A 250 1.38 9.88 -14.63
CA ASN A 250 0.42 10.77 -15.29
C ASN A 250 -0.46 9.99 -16.30
N VAL A 251 -1.18 9.00 -15.77
CA VAL A 251 -2.14 8.18 -16.52
C VAL A 251 -3.53 8.35 -15.91
N LYS A 252 -4.53 8.62 -16.75
CA LYS A 252 -5.93 8.73 -16.31
C LYS A 252 -6.63 7.39 -16.46
N HIS A 253 -7.20 6.91 -15.35
CA HIS A 253 -8.10 5.76 -15.34
C HIS A 253 -9.55 6.25 -15.30
N PRO A 254 -10.37 6.00 -16.32
CA PRO A 254 -11.74 6.56 -16.39
C PRO A 254 -12.70 6.08 -15.30
N TYR A 255 -12.33 5.04 -14.56
CA TYR A 255 -13.06 4.49 -13.43
C TYR A 255 -12.50 4.93 -12.06
N LEU A 256 -11.37 5.66 -12.03
CA LEU A 256 -10.78 6.28 -10.83
C LEU A 256 -10.92 7.79 -10.93
N ILE A 257 -12.14 8.26 -10.71
CA ILE A 257 -12.54 9.63 -10.98
C ILE A 257 -12.78 10.43 -9.71
N ARG A 258 -12.72 11.75 -9.86
CA ARG A 258 -13.18 12.69 -8.85
C ARG A 258 -14.65 12.49 -8.54
N GLN A 259 -15.00 12.19 -7.30
CA GLN A 259 -16.38 12.05 -6.85
C GLN A 259 -16.48 12.33 -5.35
N ARG A 260 -17.66 12.75 -4.89
CA ARG A 260 -18.00 12.84 -3.47
C ARG A 260 -18.40 11.47 -2.93
N ASP A 261 -17.89 11.11 -1.76
CA ASP A 261 -18.22 9.86 -1.06
C ASP A 261 -19.57 9.97 -0.36
N SER A 262 -20.65 10.14 -1.12
CA SER A 262 -21.99 10.36 -0.60
C SER A 262 -23.07 9.81 -1.52
N LYS A 263 -24.16 9.31 -0.91
CA LYS A 263 -25.38 8.88 -1.63
C LYS A 263 -26.18 10.08 -2.16
N THR A 264 -26.39 11.07 -1.32
CA THR A 264 -27.35 12.15 -1.54
C THR A 264 -26.71 13.40 -2.12
N GLU A 265 -25.53 13.76 -1.65
CA GLU A 265 -24.85 14.96 -2.08
C GLU A 265 -23.78 14.63 -3.13
N LYS A 266 -24.08 14.94 -4.39
CA LYS A 266 -23.20 14.70 -5.53
C LYS A 266 -22.24 15.86 -5.82
N GLN A 267 -22.58 17.09 -5.41
CA GLN A 267 -21.73 18.26 -5.65
C GLN A 267 -20.46 18.20 -4.80
N LEU A 268 -19.33 18.33 -5.46
CA LEU A 268 -18.00 18.45 -4.87
C LEU A 268 -17.39 19.78 -5.30
N PRO A 269 -16.99 20.68 -4.37
CA PRO A 269 -16.28 21.91 -4.70
C PRO A 269 -15.01 21.61 -5.50
N ASP A 270 -14.48 22.58 -6.23
CA ASP A 270 -13.20 22.40 -6.91
C ASP A 270 -12.03 22.46 -5.92
N LEU A 271 -11.68 21.29 -5.37
CA LEU A 271 -10.65 21.16 -4.36
C LEU A 271 -9.21 21.33 -4.89
N ASN A 272 -9.03 21.57 -6.20
CA ASN A 272 -7.75 22.05 -6.73
C ASN A 272 -7.49 23.52 -6.33
N ILE A 273 -8.57 24.25 -6.00
CA ILE A 273 -8.51 25.64 -5.52
C ILE A 273 -8.23 25.66 -4.02
N GLU A 274 -7.13 26.34 -3.62
CA GLU A 274 -6.68 26.35 -2.22
C GLU A 274 -7.77 26.77 -1.23
N ALA A 275 -8.53 27.83 -1.51
CA ALA A 275 -9.60 28.32 -0.63
C ALA A 275 -10.74 27.31 -0.44
N GLU A 276 -11.10 26.58 -1.50
CA GLU A 276 -12.13 25.54 -1.44
C GLU A 276 -11.60 24.29 -0.69
N ALA A 277 -10.34 23.92 -0.91
CA ALA A 277 -9.68 22.85 -0.18
C ALA A 277 -9.56 23.16 1.31
N ASP A 278 -9.14 24.39 1.67
CA ASP A 278 -9.06 24.84 3.07
C ASP A 278 -10.43 24.73 3.76
N LYS A 279 -11.47 25.27 3.13
CA LYS A 279 -12.84 25.19 3.66
C LYS A 279 -13.32 23.74 3.81
N TRP A 280 -13.06 22.88 2.82
CA TRP A 280 -13.42 21.45 2.86
C TRP A 280 -12.74 20.71 4.00
N ILE A 281 -11.41 20.91 4.15
CA ILE A 281 -10.59 20.24 5.14
C ILE A 281 -10.98 20.68 6.57
N ARG A 282 -11.23 21.96 6.78
CA ARG A 282 -11.59 22.51 8.09
C ARG A 282 -13.03 22.21 8.51
N THR A 283 -13.90 21.84 7.55
CA THR A 283 -15.27 21.44 7.82
C THR A 283 -15.42 19.93 7.86
N SER A 284 -16.62 19.44 8.21
CA SER A 284 -16.92 18.01 8.28
C SER A 284 -18.13 17.66 7.40
N PRO A 285 -17.99 17.74 6.05
CA PRO A 285 -19.09 17.48 5.13
C PRO A 285 -19.64 16.06 5.27
N VAL A 286 -20.91 15.87 4.95
CA VAL A 286 -21.53 14.55 4.95
C VAL A 286 -20.86 13.64 3.92
N ALA A 287 -20.44 12.46 4.35
CA ALA A 287 -19.85 11.41 3.53
C ALA A 287 -20.07 10.05 4.18
N PHE A 288 -20.01 8.96 3.42
CA PHE A 288 -20.06 7.61 4.00
C PHE A 288 -18.94 7.41 5.02
N CYS A 289 -17.73 7.84 4.70
CA CYS A 289 -16.58 7.70 5.61
C CYS A 289 -16.56 8.69 6.78
N ASN A 290 -17.52 9.62 6.88
CA ASN A 290 -17.66 10.51 8.03
C ASN A 290 -18.43 9.81 9.16
N THR A 291 -17.78 8.88 9.84
CA THR A 291 -18.34 8.11 10.94
C THR A 291 -17.37 8.06 12.13
N GLN A 292 -17.94 8.05 13.32
CA GLN A 292 -17.22 7.78 14.58
C GLN A 292 -17.74 6.50 15.24
N ASP A 293 -18.57 5.73 14.55
CA ASP A 293 -19.09 4.46 15.04
C ASP A 293 -17.95 3.44 15.17
N LYS A 294 -17.60 3.13 16.42
CA LYS A 294 -16.52 2.20 16.75
C LYS A 294 -16.73 0.80 16.17
N LYS A 295 -18.01 0.36 16.07
CA LYS A 295 -18.33 -0.94 15.48
C LYS A 295 -17.95 -0.95 14.00
N ILE A 296 -18.21 0.13 13.28
CA ILE A 296 -17.84 0.26 11.86
C ILE A 296 -16.33 0.42 11.71
N LEU A 297 -15.71 1.32 12.48
CA LEU A 297 -14.28 1.55 12.43
C LEU A 297 -13.49 0.28 12.74
N SER A 298 -13.94 -0.54 13.69
CA SER A 298 -13.28 -1.81 14.04
C SER A 298 -13.29 -2.84 12.90
N GLN A 299 -14.13 -2.69 11.88
CA GLN A 299 -14.15 -3.58 10.70
C GLN A 299 -12.93 -3.40 9.78
N VAL A 300 -12.41 -2.17 9.73
CA VAL A 300 -11.32 -1.77 8.81
C VAL A 300 -10.03 -1.40 9.53
N LEU A 301 -10.02 -1.50 10.86
CA LEU A 301 -8.86 -1.21 11.69
C LEU A 301 -8.31 -2.51 12.27
N ASN A 302 -7.02 -2.71 12.10
CA ASN A 302 -6.29 -3.72 12.87
C ASN A 302 -6.14 -3.25 14.31
N ASN A 303 -5.84 -4.18 15.23
CA ASN A 303 -5.67 -3.87 16.66
C ASN A 303 -4.62 -2.79 16.94
N TYR A 304 -3.72 -2.52 16.00
CA TYR A 304 -2.64 -1.52 16.08
C TYR A 304 -3.09 -0.11 15.68
N ASP A 305 -4.14 0.02 14.88
CA ASP A 305 -4.68 1.31 14.39
C ASP A 305 -5.87 1.81 15.22
N GLN A 306 -6.23 1.11 16.32
CA GLN A 306 -7.42 1.43 17.12
C GLN A 306 -7.19 2.57 18.12
N GLU A 307 -5.98 3.12 18.20
CA GLU A 307 -5.65 4.20 19.14
C GLU A 307 -6.25 5.55 18.75
N THR A 308 -6.71 5.72 17.51
CA THR A 308 -7.34 6.95 17.03
C THR A 308 -8.67 6.67 16.31
N ALA A 309 -9.62 7.60 16.44
CA ALA A 309 -10.86 7.63 15.66
C ALA A 309 -10.87 8.74 14.59
N ASP A 310 -9.79 9.50 14.46
CA ASP A 310 -9.70 10.73 13.68
C ASP A 310 -9.35 10.48 12.21
N PHE A 311 -9.95 9.47 11.58
CA PHE A 311 -9.68 9.11 10.19
C PHE A 311 -10.27 10.09 9.17
N TYR A 312 -11.43 10.66 9.49
CA TYR A 312 -12.11 11.59 8.58
C TYR A 312 -11.49 12.97 8.61
N ARG A 313 -11.17 13.47 9.83
CA ARG A 313 -10.46 14.72 10.08
C ARG A 313 -9.43 14.50 11.18
N TRP A 314 -8.26 15.04 11.00
CA TRP A 314 -7.15 14.85 11.91
C TRP A 314 -6.37 16.16 12.11
N LYS A 315 -5.60 16.23 13.17
CA LYS A 315 -4.74 17.35 13.50
C LYS A 315 -3.41 16.86 14.06
N VAL A 316 -2.31 17.39 13.55
CA VAL A 316 -0.95 17.13 14.03
C VAL A 316 -0.26 18.46 14.27
N SER A 317 0.53 18.54 15.33
CA SER A 317 1.27 19.76 15.71
C SER A 317 2.74 19.44 15.91
N TYR A 318 3.59 20.29 15.39
CA TYR A 318 5.05 20.23 15.54
C TYR A 318 5.57 21.57 16.05
N SER A 319 6.50 21.56 17.01
CA SER A 319 7.34 22.70 17.27
C SER A 319 8.28 22.95 16.08
N GLN A 320 8.89 24.13 16.03
CA GLN A 320 9.88 24.49 15.01
C GLN A 320 11.01 23.46 14.95
N GLN A 321 11.54 23.08 16.11
CA GLN A 321 12.65 22.13 16.20
C GLN A 321 12.24 20.75 15.71
N GLU A 322 11.12 20.20 16.20
CA GLU A 322 10.62 18.88 15.78
C GLU A 322 10.41 18.80 14.27
N LEU A 323 9.80 19.83 13.66
CA LEU A 323 9.55 19.83 12.22
C LEU A 323 10.83 19.90 11.40
N SER A 324 11.79 20.74 11.81
CA SER A 324 13.07 20.88 11.13
C SER A 324 13.89 19.60 11.17
N GLU A 325 14.00 18.99 12.36
CA GLU A 325 14.69 17.71 12.55
C GLU A 325 14.01 16.57 11.79
N LEU A 326 12.68 16.49 11.84
CA LEU A 326 11.90 15.49 11.15
C LEU A 326 12.10 15.56 9.63
N ILE A 327 11.97 16.74 9.03
CA ILE A 327 12.16 16.93 7.59
C ILE A 327 13.59 16.57 7.19
N HIS A 328 14.61 17.00 7.98
CA HIS A 328 15.99 16.63 7.73
C HIS A 328 16.19 15.11 7.76
N GLN A 329 15.74 14.44 8.81
CA GLN A 329 15.89 12.97 8.96
C GLN A 329 15.19 12.20 7.84
N ARG A 330 14.00 12.64 7.43
CA ARG A 330 13.17 11.92 6.45
C ARG A 330 13.58 12.19 5.00
N SER A 331 14.02 13.39 4.68
CA SER A 331 14.41 13.77 3.30
C SER A 331 15.92 13.66 3.06
N GLY A 332 16.74 13.63 4.11
CA GLY A 332 18.21 13.75 4.01
C GLY A 332 18.68 15.17 3.65
N ILE A 333 17.77 16.16 3.63
CA ILE A 333 18.04 17.54 3.20
C ILE A 333 17.94 18.48 4.40
N ASP A 334 19.00 19.23 4.66
CA ASP A 334 18.99 20.27 5.67
C ASP A 334 18.36 21.56 5.11
N PHE A 335 17.19 21.90 5.61
CA PHE A 335 16.49 23.15 5.30
C PHE A 335 16.82 24.27 6.32
N GLY A 336 17.53 23.97 7.39
CA GLY A 336 17.64 24.84 8.55
C GLY A 336 16.30 24.93 9.30
N GLN A 337 16.00 26.11 9.84
CA GLN A 337 14.70 26.35 10.47
C GLN A 337 13.61 26.48 9.39
N ILE A 338 12.50 25.79 9.56
CA ILE A 338 11.39 25.85 8.61
C ILE A 338 10.65 27.19 8.76
N ILE A 339 10.53 27.92 7.67
CA ILE A 339 9.81 29.21 7.60
C ILE A 339 8.38 28.99 7.16
N ASP A 340 8.17 28.14 6.14
CA ASP A 340 6.84 27.89 5.59
C ASP A 340 6.70 26.54 4.89
N LEU A 341 5.45 26.06 4.86
CA LEU A 341 4.99 24.92 4.07
C LEU A 341 3.87 25.42 3.16
N ILE A 342 4.19 25.68 1.88
CA ILE A 342 3.24 26.31 0.95
C ILE A 342 2.67 25.27 -0.01
N PRO A 343 1.33 25.09 -0.06
CA PRO A 343 0.65 24.36 -1.12
C PRO A 343 0.98 24.95 -2.50
N VAL A 344 1.44 24.12 -3.44
CA VAL A 344 1.76 24.54 -4.82
C VAL A 344 0.75 23.98 -5.79
N GLU A 345 0.34 22.73 -5.58
CA GLU A 345 -0.62 22.04 -6.43
C GLU A 345 -1.43 21.05 -5.58
N ARG A 346 -2.75 21.07 -5.77
CA ARG A 346 -3.67 20.11 -5.17
C ARG A 346 -4.32 19.24 -6.24
N GLY A 347 -4.59 17.99 -5.87
CA GLY A 347 -5.43 17.09 -6.63
C GLY A 347 -6.92 17.33 -6.36
N THR A 348 -7.74 16.53 -7.02
CA THR A 348 -9.20 16.68 -7.05
C THR A 348 -9.90 16.40 -5.72
N SER A 349 -9.22 15.78 -4.76
CA SER A 349 -9.68 15.56 -3.37
C SER A 349 -9.13 16.59 -2.36
N GLY A 350 -8.41 17.60 -2.82
CA GLY A 350 -7.69 18.54 -1.98
C GLY A 350 -6.35 18.03 -1.45
N ARG A 351 -5.92 16.81 -1.82
CA ARG A 351 -4.59 16.29 -1.49
C ARG A 351 -3.51 17.08 -2.21
N LEU A 352 -2.43 17.39 -1.50
CA LEU A 352 -1.26 18.05 -2.08
C LEU A 352 -0.55 17.09 -3.03
N VAL A 353 -0.36 17.53 -4.26
CA VAL A 353 0.48 16.91 -5.28
C VAL A 353 1.88 17.49 -5.21
N ARG A 354 1.99 18.81 -4.91
CA ARG A 354 3.24 19.52 -4.73
C ARG A 354 3.20 20.41 -3.49
N LEU A 355 4.21 20.30 -2.64
CA LEU A 355 4.42 21.08 -1.44
C LEU A 355 5.76 21.80 -1.53
N LYS A 356 5.78 23.12 -1.36
CA LYS A 356 7.00 23.91 -1.26
C LYS A 356 7.39 24.05 0.21
N ILE A 357 8.57 23.58 0.53
CA ILE A 357 9.19 23.75 1.85
C ILE A 357 10.17 24.90 1.77
N ILE A 358 9.97 25.91 2.61
CA ILE A 358 10.84 27.07 2.74
C ILE A 358 11.55 26.97 4.09
N GLY A 359 12.85 26.90 4.07
CA GLY A 359 13.69 26.97 5.25
C GLY A 359 14.72 28.07 5.16
N THR A 360 15.44 28.33 6.25
CA THR A 360 16.48 29.37 6.32
C THR A 360 17.68 29.04 5.43
N LEU A 361 17.96 27.80 5.17
CA LEU A 361 19.08 27.35 4.33
C LEU A 361 18.68 26.99 2.91
N ARG A 362 17.47 26.48 2.71
CA ARG A 362 17.00 25.97 1.39
C ARG A 362 15.51 26.15 1.19
N THR A 363 15.12 26.21 -0.09
CA THR A 363 13.73 26.16 -0.53
C THR A 363 13.62 25.13 -1.65
N LEU A 364 12.74 24.13 -1.49
CA LEU A 364 12.49 23.08 -2.49
C LEU A 364 11.00 22.74 -2.57
N ILE A 365 10.60 22.19 -3.72
CA ILE A 365 9.26 21.61 -3.90
C ILE A 365 9.41 20.10 -3.86
N ILE A 366 8.59 19.44 -3.05
CA ILE A 366 8.49 17.97 -2.97
C ILE A 366 7.13 17.49 -3.48
N GLY A 367 7.02 16.26 -3.90
CA GLY A 367 5.84 15.55 -4.37
C GLY A 367 6.19 14.12 -4.76
N LYS A 368 5.24 13.25 -4.96
CA LYS A 368 3.79 13.48 -4.87
C LYS A 368 3.27 13.16 -3.45
N GLU A 369 2.04 12.67 -3.37
CA GLU A 369 1.27 12.39 -2.16
C GLU A 369 2.09 11.62 -1.10
N LEU A 370 2.67 10.48 -1.47
CA LEU A 370 3.40 9.63 -0.55
C LEU A 370 4.71 10.27 -0.04
N GLU A 371 5.45 10.99 -0.91
CA GLU A 371 6.67 11.68 -0.50
C GLU A 371 6.38 12.81 0.50
N ILE A 372 5.29 13.55 0.30
CA ILE A 372 4.84 14.59 1.23
C ILE A 372 4.52 13.96 2.60
N ARG A 373 3.78 12.85 2.61
CA ARG A 373 3.43 12.15 3.85
C ARG A 373 4.65 11.59 4.58
N ARG A 374 5.58 11.00 3.84
CA ARG A 374 6.84 10.46 4.38
C ARG A 374 7.72 11.53 5.00
N THR A 375 7.82 12.68 4.35
CA THR A 375 8.68 13.79 4.80
C THR A 375 8.16 14.45 6.08
N LEU A 376 6.84 14.44 6.29
CA LEU A 376 6.19 15.14 7.40
C LEU A 376 5.73 14.23 8.54
N SER A 377 6.26 13.02 8.64
CA SER A 377 5.97 12.10 9.75
C SER A 377 7.11 11.12 9.98
N THR A 378 7.28 10.66 11.20
CA THR A 378 8.25 9.60 11.55
C THR A 378 7.92 8.26 10.86
N SER A 379 6.64 8.02 10.57
CA SER A 379 6.17 6.91 9.72
C SER A 379 5.60 7.46 8.41
N HIS A 380 4.29 7.63 8.35
CA HIS A 380 3.56 8.28 7.25
C HIS A 380 2.48 9.18 7.83
N LEU A 381 2.44 10.45 7.41
CA LEU A 381 1.33 11.34 7.73
C LEU A 381 0.01 10.73 7.22
N TYR A 382 -1.09 10.95 7.90
CA TYR A 382 -2.39 10.34 7.58
C TYR A 382 -2.77 10.48 6.10
N SER A 383 -2.67 11.70 5.55
CA SER A 383 -2.84 11.98 4.12
C SER A 383 -2.08 13.25 3.73
N SER A 384 -2.00 13.56 2.45
CA SER A 384 -1.51 14.86 1.98
C SER A 384 -2.63 15.92 1.82
N ALA A 385 -3.88 15.60 2.22
CA ALA A 385 -4.98 16.58 2.25
C ALA A 385 -4.92 17.34 3.58
N PHE A 386 -4.10 18.37 3.66
CA PHE A 386 -3.99 19.22 4.85
C PHE A 386 -3.78 20.68 4.51
N VAL A 387 -4.05 21.52 5.52
CA VAL A 387 -3.74 22.94 5.56
C VAL A 387 -2.83 23.21 6.75
N VAL A 388 -2.08 24.31 6.69
CA VAL A 388 -1.03 24.63 7.68
C VAL A 388 -1.35 25.94 8.36
N ASP A 389 -1.48 25.90 9.68
CA ASP A 389 -1.51 27.08 10.54
C ASP A 389 -0.16 27.24 11.23
N LYS A 390 0.25 28.48 11.46
CA LYS A 390 1.53 28.84 12.08
C LYS A 390 1.30 29.67 13.33
N GLU A 391 1.98 29.32 14.42
CA GLU A 391 2.03 30.12 15.64
C GLU A 391 3.41 30.77 15.77
N TYR A 392 3.45 31.94 16.35
CA TYR A 392 4.66 32.74 16.55
C TYR A 392 4.78 33.14 18.02
N GLU A 393 6.00 33.25 18.53
CA GLU A 393 6.20 33.82 19.87
C GLU A 393 5.84 35.32 19.90
N GLU A 394 5.28 35.77 21.02
CA GLU A 394 4.75 37.16 21.16
C GLU A 394 5.79 38.26 21.05
N LYS A 395 7.10 37.94 21.18
CA LYS A 395 8.19 38.92 21.18
C LYS A 395 8.84 39.07 19.80
N GLY A 396 8.64 40.24 19.13
CA GLY A 396 9.30 40.65 17.87
C GLY A 396 8.32 41.12 16.78
N HIS A 397 8.81 41.74 15.70
CA HIS A 397 7.99 42.14 14.54
C HIS A 397 7.57 40.94 13.72
N LYS A 398 6.30 40.89 13.24
CA LYS A 398 5.71 39.74 12.55
C LYS A 398 6.44 39.36 11.25
N GLU A 399 7.10 40.30 10.60
CA GLU A 399 7.68 40.11 9.27
C GLU A 399 9.02 39.34 9.27
N ASP A 400 9.73 39.30 10.42
CA ASP A 400 11.02 38.61 10.58
C ASP A 400 10.94 37.32 11.43
N LYS A 401 9.74 36.86 11.76
CA LYS A 401 9.56 35.77 12.73
C LYS A 401 9.53 34.41 12.06
N ILE A 402 10.43 33.56 12.53
CA ILE A 402 10.34 32.11 12.29
C ILE A 402 9.20 31.57 13.16
N PRO A 403 8.27 30.75 12.60
CA PRO A 403 7.20 30.16 13.37
C PRO A 403 7.74 29.30 14.52
N SER A 404 7.17 29.43 15.72
CA SER A 404 7.50 28.58 16.87
C SER A 404 6.79 27.19 16.76
N ARG A 405 5.65 27.13 16.05
CA ARG A 405 4.85 25.92 15.90
C ARG A 405 4.13 25.88 14.56
N PHE A 406 4.00 24.70 14.03
CA PHE A 406 3.20 24.37 12.84
C PHE A 406 2.07 23.43 13.23
N ILE A 407 0.86 23.72 12.77
CA ILE A 407 -0.33 22.91 13.01
C ILE A 407 -0.87 22.48 11.65
N LEU A 408 -0.88 21.17 11.41
CA LEU A 408 -1.43 20.55 10.21
C LEU A 408 -2.84 20.05 10.54
N THR A 409 -3.85 20.63 9.90
CA THR A 409 -5.23 20.15 9.98
C THR A 409 -5.54 19.43 8.66
N GLY A 410 -6.01 18.19 8.72
CA GLY A 410 -6.14 17.39 7.52
C GLY A 410 -7.39 16.52 7.43
N ALA A 411 -7.56 15.86 6.28
CA ALA A 411 -8.71 15.06 5.93
C ALA A 411 -8.31 13.72 5.31
N GLY A 412 -8.94 12.64 5.79
CA GLY A 412 -8.75 11.29 5.27
C GLY A 412 -7.44 10.62 5.67
N TRP A 413 -7.30 9.34 5.27
CA TRP A 413 -6.12 8.51 5.52
C TRP A 413 -5.77 7.70 4.26
N GLY A 414 -4.53 7.87 3.77
CA GLY A 414 -4.04 7.30 2.52
C GLY A 414 -4.29 8.20 1.32
N HIS A 415 -4.02 7.67 0.14
CA HIS A 415 -4.03 8.39 -1.13
C HIS A 415 -5.44 8.79 -1.62
N GLY A 416 -6.51 8.16 -1.13
CA GLY A 416 -7.89 8.51 -1.47
C GLY A 416 -8.38 8.09 -2.85
N VAL A 417 -7.62 7.31 -3.60
CA VAL A 417 -7.98 6.82 -4.94
C VAL A 417 -8.74 5.49 -4.82
N GLY A 418 -9.84 5.35 -5.56
CA GLY A 418 -10.66 4.15 -5.59
C GLY A 418 -11.46 3.91 -4.31
N LEU A 419 -11.55 2.65 -3.85
CA LEU A 419 -12.40 2.29 -2.71
C LEU A 419 -11.90 2.90 -1.39
N CYS A 420 -12.82 3.58 -0.70
CA CYS A 420 -12.65 4.04 0.67
C CYS A 420 -13.12 2.93 1.63
N GLN A 421 -12.19 2.31 2.36
CA GLN A 421 -12.51 1.17 3.23
C GLN A 421 -13.56 1.52 4.30
N ILE A 422 -13.43 2.68 4.97
CA ILE A 422 -14.41 3.12 5.97
C ILE A 422 -15.76 3.43 5.33
N GLY A 423 -15.79 4.10 4.17
CA GLY A 423 -17.02 4.36 3.46
C GLY A 423 -17.72 3.08 2.99
N ALA A 424 -16.97 2.12 2.47
CA ALA A 424 -17.48 0.81 2.07
C ALA A 424 -18.01 0.00 3.27
N ALA A 425 -17.36 0.12 4.46
CA ALA A 425 -17.86 -0.50 5.68
C ALA A 425 -19.21 0.10 6.11
N VAL A 426 -19.35 1.42 6.04
CA VAL A 426 -20.64 2.11 6.30
C VAL A 426 -21.70 1.64 5.31
N MET A 427 -21.39 1.56 4.01
CA MET A 427 -22.33 1.06 3.00
C MET A 427 -22.76 -0.38 3.30
N GLY A 428 -21.81 -1.26 3.64
CA GLY A 428 -22.12 -2.65 4.01
C GLY A 428 -23.05 -2.77 5.22
N GLU A 429 -22.83 -1.98 6.28
CA GLU A 429 -23.73 -1.92 7.45
C GLU A 429 -25.11 -1.32 7.12
N GLN A 430 -25.19 -0.46 6.10
CA GLN A 430 -26.46 0.08 5.58
C GLN A 430 -27.18 -0.90 4.61
N GLY A 431 -26.64 -2.08 4.38
CA GLY A 431 -27.24 -3.13 3.56
C GLY A 431 -26.99 -3.05 2.07
N TYR A 432 -26.06 -2.20 1.62
CA TYR A 432 -25.61 -2.20 0.22
C TYR A 432 -24.93 -3.51 -0.13
N LYS A 433 -25.21 -4.01 -1.33
CA LYS A 433 -24.54 -5.18 -1.88
C LYS A 433 -23.14 -4.83 -2.38
N TYR A 434 -22.25 -5.82 -2.44
CA TYR A 434 -20.86 -5.57 -2.86
C TYR A 434 -20.78 -4.99 -4.28
N GLU A 435 -21.71 -5.34 -5.18
CA GLU A 435 -21.80 -4.77 -6.52
C GLU A 435 -22.14 -3.27 -6.49
N GLU A 436 -23.01 -2.86 -5.58
CA GLU A 436 -23.38 -1.46 -5.39
C GLU A 436 -22.21 -0.67 -4.78
N ILE A 437 -21.49 -1.26 -3.82
CA ILE A 437 -20.27 -0.70 -3.25
C ILE A 437 -19.22 -0.50 -4.35
N LEU A 438 -18.95 -1.53 -5.13
CA LEU A 438 -17.98 -1.46 -6.24
C LEU A 438 -18.39 -0.42 -7.30
N SER A 439 -19.65 -0.37 -7.68
CA SER A 439 -20.17 0.61 -8.64
C SER A 439 -20.05 2.05 -8.13
N HIS A 440 -20.13 2.27 -6.81
CA HIS A 440 -19.93 3.60 -6.22
C HIS A 440 -18.47 4.06 -6.34
N TYR A 441 -17.51 3.16 -6.08
CA TYR A 441 -16.08 3.51 -6.06
C TYR A 441 -15.37 3.39 -7.41
N TYR A 442 -15.92 2.60 -8.35
CA TYR A 442 -15.37 2.37 -9.69
C TYR A 442 -16.46 2.53 -10.76
N PRO A 443 -16.96 3.77 -10.94
CA PRO A 443 -18.08 4.00 -11.87
C PRO A 443 -17.73 3.61 -13.30
N GLY A 444 -18.69 2.94 -13.95
CA GLY A 444 -18.55 2.47 -15.33
C GLY A 444 -17.75 1.18 -15.51
N SER A 445 -17.22 0.59 -14.43
CA SER A 445 -16.67 -0.76 -14.47
C SER A 445 -17.78 -1.82 -14.42
N THR A 446 -17.47 -3.04 -14.88
CA THR A 446 -18.32 -4.23 -14.82
C THR A 446 -17.62 -5.35 -14.07
N LEU A 447 -18.41 -6.26 -13.50
CA LEU A 447 -17.89 -7.49 -12.88
C LEU A 447 -17.84 -8.62 -13.92
N GLU A 448 -16.69 -9.26 -14.03
CA GLU A 448 -16.51 -10.39 -14.94
C GLU A 448 -15.67 -11.50 -14.29
N LYS A 449 -15.99 -12.77 -14.59
CA LYS A 449 -15.21 -13.92 -14.13
C LYS A 449 -14.08 -14.23 -15.10
N GLN A 450 -12.84 -14.28 -14.59
CA GLN A 450 -11.65 -14.61 -15.38
C GLN A 450 -11.32 -16.12 -15.34
N TYR A 451 -11.75 -16.84 -14.29
CA TYR A 451 -11.56 -18.29 -14.12
C TYR A 451 -12.65 -18.86 -13.19
N GLN A 452 -12.78 -20.18 -13.19
CA GLN A 452 -13.74 -20.92 -12.35
C GLN A 452 -13.08 -21.52 -11.12
#